data_28bf0f6373e31ee989fd12e6a145de24
#
_entry.id   28bf0f6373e31ee989fd12e6a145de24
#
_cell.length_a   1.000
_cell.length_b   1.000
_cell.length_c   1.000
_cell.angle_alpha   90.00
_cell.angle_beta   90.00
_cell.angle_gamma   90.00
#
_symmetry.space_group_name_H-M   'P 1'
#
loop_
_entity.id
_entity.type
_entity.pdbx_description
1 polymer ?
#
loop_
_entity_poly.entity_id
_entity_poly.type
_entity_poly.pdbx_seq_one_letter_code
_entity_poly.pdbx_strand_id
1 'polypeptide(L)'
;MLDLTLSVLCSSFIFVVFKLFSVYKINTVLAIVTNYVMACTCGLLFYPHTISLSELSTQPWFSATVLLGTFFIVIFTVMAKSSQINGVGVTSVATKMSLVIPVLFAVLYYQDVLSFFQILGILLALAAVYLASSQQNIKLNKKHLWLPLMVFLGSGVIDTSIKFIQEGYLEDSEYPIFSSTVFGAAALSGFTFLGLTRLRQPIPFNLKSILGGIGLGVPNYFSIFFLLRALDSDSLNSSSIFTINNVAIVLFSTLLGIVLFKEHLGPKNWLGVALAIISIVLVALF
;
A
#
# COMPACT_ATOMS: atom_id res chain seq x y z
N MET A 1 8.65 -13.96 -9.59
CA MET A 1 8.52 -12.80 -10.51
C MET A 1 7.09 -12.52 -10.95
N LEU A 2 6.27 -13.54 -11.31
CA LEU A 2 4.86 -13.33 -11.69
C LEU A 2 4.06 -12.64 -10.57
N ASP A 3 4.16 -13.14 -9.34
CA ASP A 3 3.45 -12.59 -8.19
C ASP A 3 3.83 -11.12 -7.92
N LEU A 4 5.11 -10.78 -8.03
CA LEU A 4 5.56 -9.39 -7.90
C LEU A 4 4.94 -8.48 -8.98
N THR A 5 4.88 -8.96 -10.23
CA THR A 5 4.23 -8.23 -11.34
C THR A 5 2.74 -8.03 -11.07
N LEU A 6 2.04 -9.07 -10.61
CA LEU A 6 0.61 -8.99 -10.26
C LEU A 6 0.36 -8.06 -9.09
N SER A 7 1.22 -8.07 -8.06
CA SER A 7 1.16 -7.12 -6.94
C SER A 7 1.28 -5.68 -7.44
N VAL A 8 2.26 -5.41 -8.32
CA VAL A 8 2.48 -4.08 -8.93
C VAL A 8 1.26 -3.62 -9.73
N LEU A 9 0.68 -4.50 -10.56
CA LEU A 9 -0.51 -4.18 -11.35
C LEU A 9 -1.70 -3.85 -10.45
N CYS A 10 -2.00 -4.69 -9.47
CA CYS A 10 -3.08 -4.46 -8.52
C CYS A 10 -2.88 -3.17 -7.72
N SER A 11 -1.68 -2.96 -7.18
CA SER A 11 -1.35 -1.75 -6.43
C SER A 11 -1.44 -0.48 -7.28
N SER A 12 -1.01 -0.54 -8.54
CA SER A 12 -1.11 0.61 -9.45
C SER A 12 -2.55 0.93 -9.81
N PHE A 13 -3.40 -0.09 -9.96
CA PHE A 13 -4.82 0.09 -10.22
C PHE A 13 -5.55 0.76 -9.05
N ILE A 14 -5.11 0.56 -7.80
CA ILE A 14 -5.61 1.29 -6.62
C ILE A 14 -5.50 2.81 -6.83
N PHE A 15 -4.38 3.30 -7.36
CA PHE A 15 -4.20 4.74 -7.63
C PHE A 15 -5.17 5.27 -8.70
N VAL A 16 -5.45 4.46 -9.73
CA VAL A 16 -6.46 4.79 -10.73
C VAL A 16 -7.84 4.95 -10.07
N VAL A 17 -8.22 3.99 -9.23
CA VAL A 17 -9.52 4.02 -8.51
C VAL A 17 -9.59 5.23 -7.58
N PHE A 18 -8.54 5.55 -6.82
CA PHE A 18 -8.51 6.76 -5.99
C PHE A 18 -8.68 8.05 -6.80
N LYS A 19 -8.09 8.11 -7.98
CA LYS A 19 -8.29 9.27 -8.87
C LYS A 19 -9.74 9.36 -9.37
N LEU A 20 -10.35 8.23 -9.70
CA LEU A 20 -11.77 8.17 -10.05
C LEU A 20 -12.68 8.61 -8.90
N PHE A 21 -12.29 8.40 -7.63
CA PHE A 21 -13.04 8.93 -6.48
C PHE A 21 -13.18 10.46 -6.52
N SER A 22 -12.12 11.15 -6.90
CA SER A 22 -12.14 12.60 -7.08
C SER A 22 -13.05 13.02 -8.25
N VAL A 23 -12.95 12.32 -9.39
CA VAL A 23 -13.75 12.60 -10.59
C VAL A 23 -15.25 12.41 -10.33
N TYR A 24 -15.63 11.32 -9.68
CA TYR A 24 -17.03 10.95 -9.42
C TYR A 24 -17.57 11.47 -8.07
N LYS A 25 -16.79 12.30 -7.35
CA LYS A 25 -17.16 12.87 -6.05
C LYS A 25 -17.60 11.80 -5.03
N ILE A 26 -16.84 10.71 -4.96
CA ILE A 26 -17.09 9.57 -4.06
C ILE A 26 -16.70 9.96 -2.64
N ASN A 27 -17.51 9.57 -1.66
CA ASN A 27 -17.15 9.71 -0.26
C ASN A 27 -16.02 8.72 0.08
N THR A 28 -14.81 9.25 0.23
CA THR A 28 -13.59 8.45 0.40
C THR A 28 -13.63 7.57 1.64
N VAL A 29 -14.18 8.06 2.77
CA VAL A 29 -14.22 7.28 4.02
C VAL A 29 -15.16 6.08 3.89
N LEU A 30 -16.37 6.29 3.35
CA LEU A 30 -17.31 5.19 3.09
C LEU A 30 -16.74 4.18 2.10
N ALA A 31 -16.10 4.66 1.03
CA ALA A 31 -15.46 3.79 0.04
C ALA A 31 -14.29 2.97 0.64
N ILE A 32 -13.47 3.56 1.53
CA ILE A 32 -12.38 2.84 2.22
C ILE A 32 -12.93 1.75 3.13
N VAL A 33 -13.99 2.01 3.89
CA VAL A 33 -14.60 0.95 4.74
C VAL A 33 -15.17 -0.17 3.89
N THR A 34 -15.89 0.17 2.82
CA THR A 34 -16.42 -0.83 1.87
C THR A 34 -15.30 -1.62 1.17
N ASN A 35 -14.20 -0.96 0.83
CA ASN A 35 -12.99 -1.61 0.31
C ASN A 35 -12.49 -2.70 1.27
N TYR A 36 -12.39 -2.43 2.55
CA TYR A 36 -11.93 -3.43 3.52
C TYR A 36 -12.90 -4.60 3.67
N VAL A 37 -14.22 -4.34 3.63
CA VAL A 37 -15.21 -5.42 3.59
C VAL A 37 -15.01 -6.30 2.36
N MET A 38 -14.87 -5.68 1.18
CA MET A 38 -14.68 -6.42 -0.06
C MET A 38 -13.36 -7.20 -0.07
N ALA A 39 -12.27 -6.59 0.39
CA ALA A 39 -10.97 -7.25 0.49
C ALA A 39 -11.01 -8.45 1.46
N CYS A 40 -11.66 -8.31 2.62
CA CYS A 40 -11.92 -9.41 3.55
C CYS A 40 -12.71 -10.54 2.87
N THR A 41 -13.78 -10.20 2.16
CA THR A 41 -14.60 -11.19 1.42
C THR A 41 -13.78 -11.93 0.38
N CYS A 42 -12.93 -11.23 -0.38
CA CYS A 42 -12.02 -11.86 -1.33
C CYS A 42 -11.13 -12.90 -0.64
N GLY A 43 -10.49 -12.54 0.47
CA GLY A 43 -9.61 -13.48 1.18
C GLY A 43 -10.33 -14.72 1.69
N LEU A 44 -11.57 -14.55 2.20
CA LEU A 44 -12.40 -15.69 2.63
C LEU A 44 -12.79 -16.60 1.45
N LEU A 45 -13.06 -16.04 0.27
CA LEU A 45 -13.40 -16.80 -0.92
C LEU A 45 -12.22 -17.60 -1.50
N PHE A 46 -11.00 -17.08 -1.35
CA PHE A 46 -9.77 -17.74 -1.83
C PHE A 46 -9.13 -18.65 -0.79
N TYR A 47 -9.65 -18.71 0.44
CA TYR A 47 -9.18 -19.65 1.44
C TYR A 47 -9.89 -21.00 1.25
N PRO A 48 -9.14 -22.08 0.98
CA PRO A 48 -9.76 -23.38 0.58
C PRO A 48 -10.38 -24.16 1.74
N HIS A 49 -10.11 -23.73 2.99
CA HIS A 49 -10.57 -24.44 4.18
C HIS A 49 -11.63 -23.63 4.92
N THR A 50 -12.52 -24.31 5.63
CA THR A 50 -13.41 -23.68 6.60
C THR A 50 -12.67 -23.51 7.92
N ILE A 51 -12.56 -22.28 8.40
CA ILE A 51 -11.97 -22.00 9.70
C ILE A 51 -13.03 -21.39 10.61
N SER A 52 -13.15 -21.89 11.83
CA SER A 52 -14.03 -21.28 12.84
C SER A 52 -13.37 -20.05 13.47
N LEU A 53 -14.18 -19.13 14.00
CA LEU A 53 -13.64 -17.96 14.73
C LEU A 53 -12.80 -18.36 15.95
N SER A 54 -13.13 -19.49 16.59
CA SER A 54 -12.34 -20.04 17.70
C SER A 54 -10.95 -20.50 17.24
N GLU A 55 -10.86 -21.24 16.14
CA GLU A 55 -9.59 -21.67 15.56
C GLU A 55 -8.78 -20.47 15.07
N LEU A 56 -9.42 -19.51 14.40
CA LEU A 56 -8.76 -18.30 13.93
C LEU A 56 -8.14 -17.50 15.08
N SER A 57 -8.83 -17.41 16.21
CA SER A 57 -8.35 -16.66 17.40
C SER A 57 -7.18 -17.32 18.12
N THR A 58 -6.93 -18.63 17.88
CA THR A 58 -5.79 -19.35 18.44
C THR A 58 -4.52 -19.24 17.59
N GLN A 59 -4.64 -18.72 16.38
CA GLN A 59 -3.48 -18.54 15.50
C GLN A 59 -2.47 -17.54 16.09
N PRO A 60 -1.14 -17.87 16.05
CA PRO A 60 -0.10 -17.02 16.65
C PRO A 60 -0.09 -15.59 16.10
N TRP A 61 -0.49 -15.41 14.86
CA TRP A 61 -0.52 -14.12 14.17
C TRP A 61 -1.83 -13.33 14.38
N PHE A 62 -2.88 -13.92 14.98
CA PHE A 62 -4.21 -13.30 15.06
C PHE A 62 -4.21 -11.94 15.78
N SER A 63 -3.59 -11.85 16.96
CA SER A 63 -3.55 -10.59 17.72
C SER A 63 -2.80 -9.48 16.98
N ALA A 64 -1.73 -9.85 16.30
CA ALA A 64 -0.95 -8.92 15.47
C ALA A 64 -1.75 -8.43 14.27
N THR A 65 -2.57 -9.29 13.62
CA THR A 65 -3.43 -8.88 12.50
C THR A 65 -4.55 -7.94 12.91
N VAL A 66 -5.14 -8.13 14.09
CA VAL A 66 -6.16 -7.21 14.62
C VAL A 66 -5.57 -5.82 14.86
N LEU A 67 -4.38 -5.76 15.46
CA LEU A 67 -3.66 -4.52 15.67
C LEU A 67 -3.30 -3.86 14.33
N LEU A 68 -2.74 -4.65 13.40
CA LEU A 68 -2.35 -4.19 12.07
C LEU A 68 -3.55 -3.65 11.28
N GLY A 69 -4.70 -4.34 11.27
CA GLY A 69 -5.92 -3.89 10.61
C GLY A 69 -6.45 -2.57 11.18
N THR A 70 -6.40 -2.41 12.51
CA THR A 70 -6.74 -1.13 13.15
C THR A 70 -5.76 -0.03 12.75
N PHE A 71 -4.50 -0.34 12.62
CA PHE A 71 -3.47 0.59 12.17
C PHE A 71 -3.66 0.99 10.70
N PHE A 72 -4.07 0.04 9.84
CA PHE A 72 -4.40 0.31 8.45
C PHE A 72 -5.44 1.43 8.29
N ILE A 73 -6.58 1.35 8.99
CA ILE A 73 -7.64 2.38 8.85
C ILE A 73 -7.16 3.75 9.36
N VAL A 74 -6.32 3.79 10.39
CA VAL A 74 -5.73 5.02 10.90
C VAL A 74 -4.84 5.66 9.84
N ILE A 75 -3.90 4.88 9.29
CA ILE A 75 -2.93 5.40 8.31
C ILE A 75 -3.64 5.79 7.00
N PHE A 76 -4.61 5.00 6.52
CA PHE A 76 -5.40 5.38 5.34
C PHE A 76 -6.21 6.65 5.54
N THR A 77 -6.74 6.87 6.75
CA THR A 77 -7.44 8.13 7.08
C THR A 77 -6.47 9.33 7.10
N VAL A 78 -5.29 9.15 7.69
CA VAL A 78 -4.22 10.17 7.68
C VAL A 78 -3.75 10.45 6.25
N MET A 79 -3.61 9.41 5.43
CA MET A 79 -3.22 9.49 4.03
C MET A 79 -4.27 10.27 3.20
N ALA A 80 -5.55 9.97 3.38
CA ALA A 80 -6.63 10.71 2.74
C ALA A 80 -6.60 12.20 3.13
N LYS A 81 -6.45 12.50 4.42
CA LYS A 81 -6.34 13.87 4.93
C LYS A 81 -5.07 14.58 4.43
N SER A 82 -3.93 13.89 4.38
CA SER A 82 -2.69 14.42 3.83
C SER A 82 -2.86 14.76 2.34
N SER A 83 -3.47 13.90 1.56
CA SER A 83 -3.74 14.12 0.14
C SER A 83 -4.62 15.35 -0.10
N GLN A 84 -5.61 15.59 0.77
CA GLN A 84 -6.50 16.74 0.66
C GLN A 84 -5.81 18.05 1.03
N ILE A 85 -4.92 18.06 2.01
CA ILE A 85 -4.29 19.29 2.55
C ILE A 85 -2.95 19.57 1.88
N ASN A 86 -2.09 18.57 1.73
CA ASN A 86 -0.73 18.71 1.21
C ASN A 86 -0.61 18.30 -0.27
N GLY A 87 -1.69 17.74 -0.84
CA GLY A 87 -1.73 17.27 -2.22
C GLY A 87 -1.34 15.79 -2.38
N VAL A 88 -1.87 15.19 -3.45
CA VAL A 88 -1.69 13.76 -3.76
C VAL A 88 -0.20 13.43 -3.98
N GLY A 89 0.54 14.31 -4.68
CA GLY A 89 1.96 14.08 -4.96
C GLY A 89 2.81 13.98 -3.69
N VAL A 90 2.63 14.89 -2.72
CA VAL A 90 3.37 14.86 -1.44
C VAL A 90 3.06 13.58 -0.67
N THR A 91 1.78 13.21 -0.63
CA THR A 91 1.33 12.00 0.07
C THR A 91 1.85 10.74 -0.60
N SER A 92 1.82 10.67 -1.93
CA SER A 92 2.37 9.56 -2.72
C SER A 92 3.89 9.40 -2.50
N VAL A 93 4.64 10.52 -2.53
CA VAL A 93 6.07 10.50 -2.18
C VAL A 93 6.28 9.92 -0.78
N ALA A 94 5.56 10.43 0.22
CA ALA A 94 5.69 9.95 1.59
C ALA A 94 5.41 8.44 1.71
N THR A 95 4.32 7.97 1.09
CA THR A 95 3.95 6.55 1.09
C THR A 95 5.00 5.67 0.41
N LYS A 96 5.57 6.10 -0.71
CA LYS A 96 6.51 5.26 -1.48
C LYS A 96 7.95 5.34 -0.97
N MET A 97 8.36 6.49 -0.43
CA MET A 97 9.66 6.60 0.25
C MET A 97 9.71 5.81 1.57
N SER A 98 8.57 5.42 2.14
CA SER A 98 8.51 4.57 3.33
C SER A 98 9.18 3.20 3.14
N LEU A 99 9.45 2.79 1.89
CA LEU A 99 10.22 1.57 1.57
C LEU A 99 11.56 1.48 2.31
N VAL A 100 12.12 2.61 2.71
CA VAL A 100 13.38 2.64 3.47
C VAL A 100 13.26 1.92 4.81
N ILE A 101 12.07 1.93 5.43
CA ILE A 101 11.83 1.32 6.75
C ILE A 101 11.88 -0.21 6.67
N PRO A 102 11.09 -0.91 5.82
CA PRO A 102 11.21 -2.36 5.68
C PRO A 102 12.57 -2.81 5.14
N VAL A 103 13.23 -2.03 4.28
CA VAL A 103 14.58 -2.34 3.80
C VAL A 103 15.60 -2.29 4.95
N LEU A 104 15.60 -1.22 5.76
CA LEU A 104 16.47 -1.15 6.93
C LEU A 104 16.18 -2.26 7.93
N PHE A 105 14.90 -2.59 8.14
CA PHE A 105 14.52 -3.69 9.01
C PHE A 105 15.06 -5.04 8.48
N ALA A 106 14.92 -5.29 7.18
CA ALA A 106 15.41 -6.53 6.57
C ALA A 106 16.94 -6.67 6.72
N VAL A 107 17.70 -5.60 6.51
CA VAL A 107 19.16 -5.60 6.71
C VAL A 107 19.53 -5.82 8.18
N LEU A 108 18.85 -5.16 9.12
CA LEU A 108 19.22 -5.21 10.54
C LEU A 108 18.71 -6.48 11.23
N TYR A 109 17.53 -6.95 10.91
CA TYR A 109 16.88 -8.08 11.58
C TYR A 109 17.12 -9.41 10.89
N TYR A 110 16.94 -9.46 9.55
CA TYR A 110 17.16 -10.68 8.76
C TYR A 110 18.62 -10.85 8.29
N GLN A 111 19.48 -9.86 8.57
CA GLN A 111 20.89 -9.85 8.15
C GLN A 111 21.03 -9.94 6.63
N ASP A 112 20.10 -9.32 5.88
CA ASP A 112 20.19 -9.24 4.42
C ASP A 112 21.51 -8.58 4.04
N VAL A 113 22.34 -9.28 3.26
CA VAL A 113 23.60 -8.75 2.77
C VAL A 113 23.35 -8.04 1.46
N LEU A 114 23.44 -6.72 1.47
CA LEU A 114 23.26 -5.90 0.28
C LEU A 114 24.58 -5.68 -0.43
N SER A 115 24.60 -5.92 -1.75
CA SER A 115 25.73 -5.53 -2.59
C SER A 115 25.83 -4.01 -2.72
N PHE A 116 26.99 -3.50 -3.09
CA PHE A 116 27.17 -2.07 -3.37
C PHE A 116 26.16 -1.54 -4.42
N PHE A 117 25.89 -2.34 -5.45
CA PHE A 117 24.94 -1.99 -6.52
C PHE A 117 23.49 -1.98 -6.03
N GLN A 118 23.12 -2.88 -5.13
CA GLN A 118 21.79 -2.86 -4.49
C GLN A 118 21.61 -1.61 -3.65
N ILE A 119 22.60 -1.24 -2.82
CA ILE A 119 22.54 0.01 -2.02
C ILE A 119 22.38 1.23 -2.95
N LEU A 120 23.17 1.30 -4.01
CA LEU A 120 23.05 2.38 -5.00
C LEU A 120 21.68 2.39 -5.65
N GLY A 121 21.16 1.21 -6.02
CA GLY A 121 19.81 1.06 -6.58
C GLY A 121 18.72 1.55 -5.63
N ILE A 122 18.79 1.23 -4.34
CA ILE A 122 17.84 1.70 -3.31
C ILE A 122 17.87 3.23 -3.18
N LEU A 123 19.06 3.83 -3.16
CA LEU A 123 19.22 5.29 -3.12
C LEU A 123 18.64 5.96 -4.38
N LEU A 124 18.88 5.36 -5.55
CA LEU A 124 18.28 5.82 -6.81
C LEU A 124 16.75 5.63 -6.80
N ALA A 125 16.23 4.55 -6.19
CA ALA A 125 14.79 4.35 -6.02
C ALA A 125 14.14 5.49 -5.24
N LEU A 126 14.73 5.91 -4.13
CA LEU A 126 14.24 7.03 -3.34
C LEU A 126 14.23 8.34 -4.14
N ALA A 127 15.33 8.63 -4.85
CA ALA A 127 15.42 9.79 -5.72
C ALA A 127 14.40 9.73 -6.87
N ALA A 128 14.23 8.55 -7.48
CA ALA A 128 13.28 8.31 -8.55
C ALA A 128 11.84 8.55 -8.11
N VAL A 129 11.44 7.98 -6.97
CA VAL A 129 10.09 8.15 -6.40
C VAL A 129 9.81 9.63 -6.10
N TYR A 130 10.77 10.33 -5.49
CA TYR A 130 10.65 11.76 -5.23
C TYR A 130 10.45 12.57 -6.51
N LEU A 131 11.27 12.35 -7.52
CA LEU A 131 11.21 13.08 -8.79
C LEU A 131 9.98 12.71 -9.63
N ALA A 132 9.63 11.43 -9.73
CA ALA A 132 8.49 10.96 -10.51
C ALA A 132 7.16 11.46 -9.93
N SER A 133 7.04 11.52 -8.61
CA SER A 133 5.82 11.97 -7.91
C SER A 133 5.79 13.48 -7.67
N SER A 134 6.85 14.23 -8.00
CA SER A 134 6.96 15.67 -7.77
C SER A 134 6.01 16.44 -8.69
N GLN A 135 4.98 17.07 -8.11
CA GLN A 135 4.10 17.96 -8.88
C GLN A 135 4.66 19.39 -8.91
N GLN A 136 4.59 20.03 -10.08
CA GLN A 136 4.95 21.44 -10.22
C GLN A 136 3.91 22.30 -9.47
N ASN A 137 4.39 23.23 -8.64
CA ASN A 137 3.57 24.24 -7.93
C ASN A 137 2.81 23.81 -6.67
N ILE A 138 3.19 22.74 -5.97
CA ILE A 138 2.62 22.47 -4.66
C ILE A 138 3.23 23.44 -3.62
N LYS A 139 2.39 24.32 -3.07
CA LYS A 139 2.73 25.10 -1.85
C LYS A 139 2.54 24.19 -0.63
N LEU A 140 3.63 23.71 -0.06
CA LEU A 140 3.59 22.92 1.18
C LEU A 140 2.99 23.77 2.33
N ASN A 141 1.93 23.26 2.92
CA ASN A 141 1.38 23.86 4.13
C ASN A 141 2.20 23.41 5.35
N LYS A 142 3.13 24.24 5.79
CA LYS A 142 4.07 23.94 6.89
C LYS A 142 3.38 23.48 8.18
N LYS A 143 2.16 23.95 8.46
CA LYS A 143 1.38 23.56 9.65
C LYS A 143 0.94 22.09 9.63
N HIS A 144 0.89 21.45 8.46
CA HIS A 144 0.39 20.10 8.29
C HIS A 144 1.43 19.10 7.74
N LEU A 145 2.72 19.44 7.82
CA LEU A 145 3.81 18.54 7.40
C LEU A 145 3.90 17.26 8.23
N TRP A 146 3.32 17.25 9.43
CA TRP A 146 3.24 16.06 10.25
C TRP A 146 2.39 14.94 9.59
N LEU A 147 1.41 15.30 8.73
CA LEU A 147 0.57 14.31 8.03
C LEU A 147 1.39 13.44 7.08
N PRO A 148 2.16 13.97 6.10
CA PRO A 148 3.01 13.13 5.26
C PRO A 148 4.08 12.39 6.06
N LEU A 149 4.59 12.95 7.18
CA LEU A 149 5.50 12.24 8.06
C LEU A 149 4.83 11.02 8.71
N MET A 150 3.61 11.15 9.21
CA MET A 150 2.83 10.03 9.75
C MET A 150 2.49 8.99 8.70
N VAL A 151 2.22 9.42 7.46
CA VAL A 151 2.02 8.50 6.32
C VAL A 151 3.31 7.73 6.03
N PHE A 152 4.46 8.41 5.97
CA PHE A 152 5.77 7.79 5.76
C PHE A 152 6.07 6.72 6.82
N LEU A 153 6.01 7.11 8.09
CA LEU A 153 6.28 6.19 9.21
C LEU A 153 5.26 5.05 9.25
N GLY A 154 3.98 5.39 9.13
CA GLY A 154 2.91 4.41 9.24
C GLY A 154 2.89 3.39 8.09
N SER A 155 3.11 3.82 6.85
CA SER A 155 3.23 2.89 5.72
C SER A 155 4.43 1.97 5.88
N GLY A 156 5.58 2.49 6.31
CA GLY A 156 6.76 1.66 6.56
C GLY A 156 6.56 0.65 7.69
N VAL A 157 5.88 1.05 8.78
CA VAL A 157 5.53 0.12 9.87
C VAL A 157 4.58 -0.97 9.37
N ILE A 158 3.58 -0.63 8.53
CA ILE A 158 2.67 -1.61 7.92
C ILE A 158 3.46 -2.64 7.11
N ASP A 159 4.29 -2.19 6.16
CA ASP A 159 5.05 -3.07 5.27
C ASP A 159 6.02 -3.96 6.08
N THR A 160 6.70 -3.39 7.07
CA THR A 160 7.60 -4.14 7.97
C THR A 160 6.84 -5.17 8.80
N SER A 161 5.66 -4.81 9.34
CA SER A 161 4.85 -5.72 10.14
C SER A 161 4.32 -6.89 9.31
N ILE A 162 3.89 -6.63 8.07
CA ILE A 162 3.47 -7.69 7.14
C ILE A 162 4.61 -8.68 6.90
N LYS A 163 5.81 -8.18 6.58
CA LYS A 163 6.99 -9.05 6.37
C LYS A 163 7.36 -9.84 7.62
N PHE A 164 7.39 -9.18 8.78
CA PHE A 164 7.73 -9.84 10.05
C PHE A 164 6.77 -10.98 10.39
N ILE A 165 5.46 -10.75 10.19
CA ILE A 165 4.45 -11.78 10.45
C ILE A 165 4.55 -12.89 9.40
N GLN A 166 4.75 -12.54 8.14
CA GLN A 166 4.89 -13.49 7.04
C GLN A 166 6.06 -14.44 7.27
N GLU A 167 7.23 -13.93 7.61
CA GLU A 167 8.44 -14.72 7.81
C GLU A 167 8.40 -15.61 9.05
N GLY A 168 7.81 -15.09 10.14
CA GLY A 168 7.89 -15.75 11.44
C GLY A 168 6.72 -16.65 11.81
N TYR A 169 5.56 -16.45 11.15
CA TYR A 169 4.31 -17.01 11.68
C TYR A 169 3.33 -17.52 10.64
N LEU A 170 3.59 -17.34 9.33
CA LEU A 170 2.64 -17.73 8.28
C LEU A 170 3.21 -18.86 7.42
N GLU A 171 2.34 -19.81 7.10
CA GLU A 171 2.53 -20.74 6.00
C GLU A 171 1.88 -20.19 4.72
N ASP A 172 2.34 -20.63 3.55
CA ASP A 172 1.81 -20.18 2.24
C ASP A 172 0.30 -20.36 2.11
N SER A 173 -0.22 -21.45 2.69
CA SER A 173 -1.64 -21.76 2.72
C SER A 173 -2.47 -20.75 3.52
N GLU A 174 -1.85 -20.01 4.42
CA GLU A 174 -2.49 -19.06 5.33
C GLU A 174 -2.56 -17.63 4.79
N TYR A 175 -1.84 -17.28 3.70
CA TYR A 175 -1.86 -15.92 3.14
C TYR A 175 -3.25 -15.38 2.83
N PRO A 176 -4.21 -16.16 2.28
CA PRO A 176 -5.56 -15.68 2.06
C PRO A 176 -6.28 -15.32 3.36
N ILE A 177 -6.22 -16.20 4.37
CA ILE A 177 -6.93 -15.99 5.64
C ILE A 177 -6.28 -14.90 6.48
N PHE A 178 -4.95 -14.80 6.48
CA PHE A 178 -4.21 -13.70 7.10
C PHE A 178 -4.64 -12.35 6.52
N SER A 179 -4.57 -12.18 5.20
CA SER A 179 -4.97 -10.96 4.52
C SER A 179 -6.44 -10.62 4.80
N SER A 180 -7.32 -11.65 4.76
CA SER A 180 -8.74 -11.49 5.09
C SER A 180 -8.94 -10.98 6.52
N THR A 181 -8.20 -11.52 7.49
CA THR A 181 -8.29 -11.14 8.91
C THR A 181 -7.83 -9.70 9.13
N VAL A 182 -6.72 -9.27 8.50
CA VAL A 182 -6.25 -7.88 8.53
C VAL A 182 -7.32 -6.94 7.99
N PHE A 183 -7.89 -7.24 6.82
CA PHE A 183 -8.93 -6.41 6.22
C PHE A 183 -10.25 -6.46 6.99
N GLY A 184 -10.60 -7.60 7.58
CA GLY A 184 -11.76 -7.72 8.47
C GLY A 184 -11.63 -6.85 9.71
N ALA A 185 -10.47 -6.85 10.36
CA ALA A 185 -10.16 -5.99 11.50
C ALA A 185 -10.18 -4.49 11.10
N ALA A 186 -9.65 -4.16 9.91
CA ALA A 186 -9.71 -2.80 9.36
C ALA A 186 -11.17 -2.37 9.08
N ALA A 187 -12.00 -3.27 8.54
CA ALA A 187 -13.43 -3.00 8.30
C ALA A 187 -14.18 -2.75 9.62
N LEU A 188 -14.01 -3.61 10.63
CA LEU A 188 -14.64 -3.45 11.94
C LEU A 188 -14.22 -2.13 12.60
N SER A 189 -12.95 -1.80 12.60
CA SER A 189 -12.42 -0.53 13.09
C SER A 189 -12.99 0.65 12.29
N GLY A 190 -13.12 0.50 10.98
CA GLY A 190 -13.70 1.49 10.09
C GLY A 190 -15.19 1.71 10.34
N PHE A 191 -15.98 0.67 10.57
CA PHE A 191 -17.39 0.80 10.96
C PHE A 191 -17.55 1.49 12.31
N THR A 192 -16.69 1.18 13.28
CA THR A 192 -16.66 1.85 14.58
C THR A 192 -16.39 3.35 14.39
N PHE A 193 -15.40 3.70 13.57
CA PHE A 193 -15.07 5.09 13.24
C PHE A 193 -16.22 5.81 12.53
N LEU A 194 -16.85 5.16 11.53
CA LEU A 194 -18.03 5.69 10.84
C LEU A 194 -19.20 5.90 11.79
N GLY A 195 -19.48 4.94 12.69
CA GLY A 195 -20.52 5.03 13.69
C GLY A 195 -20.33 6.24 14.62
N LEU A 196 -19.12 6.39 15.16
CA LEU A 196 -18.77 7.53 16.03
C LEU A 196 -18.85 8.88 15.28
N THR A 197 -18.45 8.91 14.01
CA THR A 197 -18.51 10.13 13.20
C THR A 197 -19.95 10.47 12.82
N ARG A 198 -20.79 9.48 12.53
CA ARG A 198 -22.21 9.67 12.19
C ARG A 198 -23.01 10.25 13.33
N LEU A 199 -22.62 9.98 14.58
CA LEU A 199 -23.23 10.61 15.76
C LEU A 199 -23.01 12.15 15.78
N ARG A 200 -21.97 12.63 15.09
CA ARG A 200 -21.64 14.07 15.03
C ARG A 200 -22.05 14.73 13.72
N GLN A 201 -22.01 14.00 12.61
CA GLN A 201 -22.33 14.51 11.28
C GLN A 201 -22.95 13.40 10.42
N PRO A 202 -24.11 13.65 9.74
CA PRO A 202 -24.70 12.65 8.88
C PRO A 202 -23.80 12.38 7.67
N ILE A 203 -23.34 11.14 7.53
CA ILE A 203 -22.60 10.68 6.36
C ILE A 203 -23.65 10.18 5.36
N PRO A 204 -23.82 10.82 4.19
CA PRO A 204 -24.79 10.39 3.20
C PRO A 204 -24.41 9.00 2.65
N PHE A 205 -25.33 8.06 2.77
CA PHE A 205 -25.19 6.75 2.16
C PHE A 205 -25.32 6.92 0.64
N ASN A 206 -24.26 6.60 -0.10
CA ASN A 206 -24.22 6.79 -1.56
C ASN A 206 -23.74 5.48 -2.21
N LEU A 207 -24.59 4.93 -3.09
CA LEU A 207 -24.30 3.72 -3.86
C LEU A 207 -22.99 3.83 -4.66
N LYS A 208 -22.68 5.01 -5.20
CA LYS A 208 -21.41 5.25 -5.92
C LYS A 208 -20.19 5.02 -5.02
N SER A 209 -20.28 5.38 -3.74
CA SER A 209 -19.19 5.18 -2.78
C SER A 209 -19.01 3.72 -2.41
N ILE A 210 -20.09 2.95 -2.36
CA ILE A 210 -20.04 1.50 -2.17
C ILE A 210 -19.42 0.82 -3.39
N LEU A 211 -19.88 1.14 -4.61
CA LEU A 211 -19.32 0.58 -5.84
C LEU A 211 -17.85 0.94 -6.01
N GLY A 212 -17.48 2.19 -5.68
CA GLY A 212 -16.07 2.62 -5.65
C GLY A 212 -15.23 1.83 -4.64
N GLY A 213 -15.80 1.55 -3.46
CA GLY A 213 -15.16 0.72 -2.43
C GLY A 213 -14.98 -0.73 -2.87
N ILE A 214 -15.97 -1.32 -3.53
CA ILE A 214 -15.86 -2.67 -4.10
C ILE A 214 -14.77 -2.70 -5.17
N GLY A 215 -14.78 -1.74 -6.11
CA GLY A 215 -13.75 -1.62 -7.14
C GLY A 215 -12.33 -1.38 -6.62
N LEU A 216 -12.21 -0.81 -5.42
CA LEU A 216 -10.93 -0.65 -4.71
C LEU A 216 -10.54 -1.92 -3.96
N GLY A 217 -11.50 -2.64 -3.37
CA GLY A 217 -11.26 -3.76 -2.46
C GLY A 217 -10.64 -4.97 -3.12
N VAL A 218 -11.07 -5.28 -4.34
CA VAL A 218 -10.52 -6.42 -5.10
C VAL A 218 -9.01 -6.22 -5.38
N PRO A 219 -8.56 -5.14 -6.04
CA PRO A 219 -7.14 -4.95 -6.26
C PRO A 219 -6.35 -4.74 -4.97
N ASN A 220 -6.95 -4.19 -3.92
CA ASN A 220 -6.30 -4.03 -2.63
C ASN A 220 -5.98 -5.39 -1.98
N TYR A 221 -6.93 -6.34 -1.98
CA TYR A 221 -6.68 -7.69 -1.53
C TYR A 221 -5.54 -8.35 -2.32
N PHE A 222 -5.67 -8.39 -3.64
CA PHE A 222 -4.71 -9.08 -4.49
C PHE A 222 -3.32 -8.42 -4.46
N SER A 223 -3.23 -7.12 -4.20
CA SER A 223 -1.93 -6.44 -4.08
C SER A 223 -1.11 -6.98 -2.90
N ILE A 224 -1.74 -7.21 -1.75
CA ILE A 224 -1.09 -7.78 -0.57
C ILE A 224 -0.87 -9.28 -0.73
N PHE A 225 -1.86 -10.01 -1.21
CA PHE A 225 -1.75 -11.45 -1.42
C PHE A 225 -0.55 -11.81 -2.33
N PHE A 226 -0.44 -11.14 -3.48
CA PHE A 226 0.68 -11.38 -4.38
C PHE A 226 2.01 -10.83 -3.85
N LEU A 227 1.99 -9.79 -3.03
CA LEU A 227 3.20 -9.31 -2.36
C LEU A 227 3.73 -10.35 -1.36
N LEU A 228 2.86 -10.94 -0.55
CA LEU A 228 3.23 -12.00 0.39
C LEU A 228 3.88 -13.18 -0.35
N ARG A 229 3.26 -13.66 -1.43
CA ARG A 229 3.82 -14.72 -2.26
C ARG A 229 5.15 -14.33 -2.94
N ALA A 230 5.30 -13.08 -3.31
CA ALA A 230 6.56 -12.60 -3.86
C ALA A 230 7.67 -12.59 -2.80
N LEU A 231 7.35 -12.19 -1.58
CA LEU A 231 8.27 -12.15 -0.44
C LEU A 231 8.72 -13.54 0.03
N ASP A 232 7.92 -14.56 -0.25
CA ASP A 232 8.22 -15.97 0.03
C ASP A 232 9.16 -16.60 -1.01
N SER A 233 9.41 -15.95 -2.13
CA SER A 233 10.22 -16.54 -3.20
C SER A 233 11.71 -16.40 -2.90
N ASP A 234 12.46 -17.50 -2.99
CA ASP A 234 13.93 -17.54 -2.83
C ASP A 234 14.71 -16.79 -3.92
N SER A 235 14.03 -16.23 -4.92
CA SER A 235 14.68 -15.63 -6.08
C SER A 235 15.33 -14.27 -5.81
N LEU A 236 14.84 -13.53 -4.83
CA LEU A 236 15.31 -12.19 -4.45
C LEU A 236 15.18 -12.01 -2.93
N ASN A 237 16.09 -11.24 -2.33
CA ASN A 237 15.95 -10.86 -0.93
C ASN A 237 14.80 -9.86 -0.71
N SER A 238 14.30 -9.77 0.51
CA SER A 238 13.14 -8.93 0.87
C SER A 238 13.36 -7.46 0.53
N SER A 239 14.57 -6.95 0.75
CA SER A 239 14.94 -5.56 0.40
C SER A 239 14.79 -5.27 -1.08
N SER A 240 15.19 -6.21 -1.94
CA SER A 240 15.04 -6.12 -3.40
C SER A 240 13.57 -6.16 -3.81
N ILE A 241 12.78 -7.08 -3.24
CA ILE A 241 11.35 -7.19 -3.53
C ILE A 241 10.61 -5.90 -3.17
N PHE A 242 10.82 -5.35 -1.98
CA PHE A 242 10.20 -4.09 -1.57
C PHE A 242 10.62 -2.94 -2.48
N THR A 243 11.91 -2.86 -2.84
CA THR A 243 12.41 -1.80 -3.72
C THR A 243 11.79 -1.88 -5.10
N ILE A 244 11.85 -3.05 -5.74
CA ILE A 244 11.28 -3.26 -7.08
C ILE A 244 9.77 -3.01 -7.06
N ASN A 245 9.04 -3.55 -6.08
CA ASN A 245 7.59 -3.37 -5.97
C ASN A 245 7.21 -1.88 -5.89
N ASN A 246 7.81 -1.13 -4.97
CA ASN A 246 7.48 0.28 -4.79
C ASN A 246 7.85 1.15 -6.00
N VAL A 247 9.02 0.92 -6.58
CA VAL A 247 9.47 1.67 -7.76
C VAL A 247 8.64 1.33 -8.99
N ALA A 248 8.34 0.04 -9.21
CA ALA A 248 7.51 -0.41 -10.33
C ALA A 248 6.07 0.11 -10.22
N ILE A 249 5.50 0.18 -9.00
CA ILE A 249 4.19 0.81 -8.78
C ILE A 249 4.21 2.29 -9.21
N VAL A 250 5.25 3.05 -8.85
CA VAL A 250 5.37 4.46 -9.25
C VAL A 250 5.47 4.58 -10.77
N LEU A 251 6.30 3.77 -11.41
CA LEU A 251 6.42 3.77 -12.87
C LEU A 251 5.10 3.46 -13.56
N PHE A 252 4.46 2.36 -13.14
CA PHE A 252 3.25 1.89 -13.78
C PHE A 252 2.05 2.79 -13.49
N SER A 253 1.89 3.30 -12.27
CA SER A 253 0.84 4.27 -11.94
C SER A 253 1.03 5.60 -12.68
N THR A 254 2.27 6.04 -12.88
CA THR A 254 2.60 7.21 -13.70
C THR A 254 2.21 6.99 -15.17
N LEU A 255 2.52 5.83 -15.73
CA LEU A 255 2.11 5.47 -17.08
C LEU A 255 0.59 5.45 -17.23
N LEU A 256 -0.13 4.86 -16.28
CA LEU A 256 -1.60 4.88 -16.25
C LEU A 256 -2.15 6.31 -16.14
N GLY A 257 -1.49 7.18 -15.38
CA GLY A 257 -1.83 8.60 -15.28
C GLY A 257 -1.76 9.31 -16.64
N ILE A 258 -0.71 9.06 -17.40
CA ILE A 258 -0.56 9.62 -18.76
C ILE A 258 -1.64 9.07 -19.70
N VAL A 259 -1.80 7.75 -19.75
CA VAL A 259 -2.67 7.07 -20.71
C VAL A 259 -4.16 7.35 -20.43
N LEU A 260 -4.57 7.19 -19.17
CA LEU A 260 -5.99 7.26 -18.78
C LEU A 260 -6.45 8.69 -18.49
N PHE A 261 -5.60 9.51 -17.90
CA PHE A 261 -5.99 10.84 -17.45
C PHE A 261 -5.30 11.97 -18.21
N LYS A 262 -4.51 11.63 -19.26
CA LYS A 262 -3.77 12.59 -20.09
C LYS A 262 -2.90 13.55 -19.28
N GLU A 263 -2.28 13.03 -18.19
CA GLU A 263 -1.40 13.81 -17.34
C GLU A 263 -0.14 14.21 -18.09
N HIS A 264 0.24 15.48 -17.96
CA HIS A 264 1.47 15.98 -18.56
C HIS A 264 2.61 15.86 -17.54
N LEU A 265 3.67 15.17 -17.91
CA LEU A 265 4.86 15.03 -17.10
C LEU A 265 5.86 16.15 -17.43
N GLY A 266 6.35 16.80 -16.38
CA GLY A 266 7.48 17.72 -16.52
C GLY A 266 8.82 17.00 -16.67
N PRO A 267 9.90 17.72 -17.04
CA PRO A 267 11.24 17.13 -17.20
C PRO A 267 11.73 16.40 -15.92
N LYS A 268 11.40 16.90 -14.74
CA LYS A 268 11.73 16.25 -13.46
C LYS A 268 11.08 14.88 -13.31
N ASN A 269 9.82 14.74 -13.73
CA ASN A 269 9.11 13.46 -13.66
C ASN A 269 9.75 12.45 -14.62
N TRP A 270 10.11 12.86 -15.83
CA TRP A 270 10.82 11.99 -16.79
C TRP A 270 12.18 11.55 -16.28
N LEU A 271 12.93 12.44 -15.62
CA LEU A 271 14.18 12.08 -14.95
C LEU A 271 13.90 11.04 -13.85
N GLY A 272 12.85 11.22 -13.05
CA GLY A 272 12.42 10.25 -12.05
C GLY A 272 12.11 8.87 -12.66
N VAL A 273 11.39 8.83 -13.78
CA VAL A 273 11.11 7.58 -14.52
C VAL A 273 12.40 6.90 -14.98
N ALA A 274 13.35 7.65 -15.54
CA ALA A 274 14.64 7.11 -15.98
C ALA A 274 15.44 6.51 -14.81
N LEU A 275 15.54 7.24 -13.69
CA LEU A 275 16.22 6.76 -12.48
C LEU A 275 15.52 5.52 -11.89
N ALA A 276 14.19 5.44 -11.97
CA ALA A 276 13.43 4.29 -11.51
C ALA A 276 13.79 3.02 -12.30
N ILE A 277 13.91 3.13 -13.63
CA ILE A 277 14.32 1.99 -14.47
C ILE A 277 15.74 1.54 -14.10
N ILE A 278 16.68 2.48 -13.96
CA ILE A 278 18.06 2.17 -13.56
C ILE A 278 18.10 1.50 -12.18
N SER A 279 17.32 2.02 -11.22
CA SER A 279 17.22 1.45 -9.88
C SER A 279 16.74 -0.01 -9.90
N ILE A 280 15.65 -0.31 -10.64
CA ILE A 280 15.14 -1.68 -10.76
C ILE A 280 16.20 -2.62 -11.32
N VAL A 281 16.89 -2.20 -12.39
CA VAL A 281 17.94 -3.00 -13.02
C VAL A 281 19.08 -3.30 -12.04
N LEU A 282 19.54 -2.29 -11.28
CA LEU A 282 20.61 -2.50 -10.29
C LEU A 282 20.20 -3.44 -9.17
N VAL A 283 18.98 -3.29 -8.65
CA VAL A 283 18.50 -4.11 -7.52
C VAL A 283 18.14 -5.54 -7.95
N ALA A 284 17.72 -5.73 -9.21
CA ALA A 284 17.31 -7.05 -9.71
C ALA A 284 18.48 -7.91 -10.22
N LEU A 285 19.57 -7.29 -10.70
CA LEU A 285 20.69 -8.01 -11.32
C LEU A 285 21.88 -8.23 -10.38
N PHE A 286 22.02 -7.44 -9.33
CA PHE A 286 23.17 -7.45 -8.41
C PHE A 286 22.75 -7.66 -6.97
#